data_739cb28ca8889222d730c7d6e35c0388
#
_entry.id   739cb28ca8889222d730c7d6e35c0388
#
_cell.length_a   1.000
_cell.length_b   1.000
_cell.length_c   1.000
_cell.angle_alpha   90.00
_cell.angle_beta   90.00
_cell.angle_gamma   90.00
#
_symmetry.space_group_name_H-M   'P 1'
#
loop_
_entity.id
_entity.type
_entity.pdbx_description
1 polymer ?
#
loop_
_entity_poly.entity_id
_entity_poly.type
_entity_poly.pdbx_seq_one_letter_code
_entity_poly.pdbx_strand_id
1 'polypeptide(L)'
;MPITTTRQQDTALFVAAFFDEMVRWGVCEVVVSPGSRSTALAMAAYELEQRRPQDLRVYVDIDERGAAFLGLGLAKASGRPVALVCTSGTALANYYPAVIEAETSRVPLIVLSGDRPPQLQGLGAPQTTDQLKAYGNHVRSFRAMPTPRGRDRDIAFARQAAREAVLAAVSYTHLRAHETSQDL
;
A
#
# COMPACT_ATOMS: atom_id res chain seq x y z
N MET A 1 -7.32 10.47 -32.80
CA MET A 1 -7.18 9.00 -32.66
C MET A 1 -6.93 8.72 -31.20
N PRO A 2 -7.67 7.83 -30.52
CA PRO A 2 -7.33 7.43 -29.16
C PRO A 2 -5.99 6.69 -29.18
N ILE A 3 -5.06 7.10 -28.34
CA ILE A 3 -3.78 6.41 -28.14
C ILE A 3 -4.11 5.06 -27.52
N THR A 4 -3.91 3.96 -28.26
CA THR A 4 -4.09 2.62 -27.72
C THR A 4 -2.92 2.33 -26.80
N THR A 5 -3.13 2.48 -25.49
CA THR A 5 -2.14 2.13 -24.48
C THR A 5 -2.01 0.61 -24.35
N THR A 6 -0.80 0.14 -24.04
CA THR A 6 -0.62 -1.28 -23.71
C THR A 6 -1.10 -1.53 -22.27
N ARG A 7 -1.44 -2.79 -21.94
CA ARG A 7 -1.83 -3.17 -20.57
C ARG A 7 -0.78 -2.80 -19.51
N GLN A 8 0.50 -2.79 -19.87
CA GLN A 8 1.58 -2.35 -18.99
C GLN A 8 1.55 -0.85 -18.73
N GLN A 9 1.29 -0.05 -19.78
CA GLN A 9 1.13 1.40 -19.67
C GLN A 9 -0.09 1.78 -18.82
N ASP A 10 -1.20 1.08 -18.99
CA ASP A 10 -2.41 1.28 -18.19
C ASP A 10 -2.14 1.05 -16.70
N THR A 11 -1.41 -0.03 -16.38
CA THR A 11 -1.01 -0.33 -15.01
C THR A 11 -0.05 0.72 -14.45
N ALA A 12 0.93 1.15 -15.23
CA ALA A 12 1.90 2.15 -14.79
C ALA A 12 1.21 3.50 -14.50
N LEU A 13 0.30 3.95 -15.34
CA LEU A 13 -0.46 5.18 -15.13
C LEU A 13 -1.37 5.09 -13.91
N PHE A 14 -2.04 3.96 -13.73
CA PHE A 14 -2.91 3.70 -12.58
C PHE A 14 -2.14 3.77 -11.26
N VAL A 15 -1.00 3.09 -11.19
CA VAL A 15 -0.17 3.05 -9.99
C VAL A 15 0.51 4.39 -9.74
N ALA A 16 0.97 5.08 -10.79
CA ALA A 16 1.54 6.42 -10.65
C ALA A 16 0.51 7.43 -10.10
N ALA A 17 -0.73 7.38 -10.57
CA ALA A 17 -1.80 8.23 -10.05
C ALA A 17 -2.13 7.92 -8.58
N PHE A 18 -2.06 6.64 -8.20
CA PHE A 18 -2.25 6.20 -6.82
C PHE A 18 -1.16 6.76 -5.89
N PHE A 19 0.11 6.63 -6.25
CA PHE A 19 1.22 7.17 -5.45
C PHE A 19 1.24 8.70 -5.40
N ASP A 20 0.99 9.39 -6.53
CA ASP A 20 0.89 10.85 -6.56
C ASP A 20 -0.18 11.35 -5.57
N GLU A 21 -1.32 10.68 -5.52
CA GLU A 21 -2.37 11.05 -4.57
C GLU A 21 -1.99 10.72 -3.12
N MET A 22 -1.36 9.57 -2.85
CA MET A 22 -0.88 9.25 -1.49
C MET A 22 0.08 10.33 -0.96
N VAL A 23 1.02 10.78 -1.81
CA VAL A 23 1.97 11.85 -1.44
C VAL A 23 1.24 13.15 -1.17
N ARG A 24 0.24 13.52 -1.97
CA ARG A 24 -0.60 14.70 -1.73
C ARG A 24 -1.32 14.65 -0.39
N TRP A 25 -1.60 13.45 0.11
CA TRP A 25 -2.27 13.21 1.39
C TRP A 25 -1.32 12.89 2.54
N GLY A 26 -0.01 13.12 2.36
CA GLY A 26 0.98 13.14 3.44
C GLY A 26 1.81 11.88 3.61
N VAL A 27 1.73 10.90 2.69
CA VAL A 27 2.70 9.80 2.64
C VAL A 27 4.01 10.34 2.09
N CYS A 28 5.06 10.35 2.92
CA CYS A 28 6.38 10.85 2.53
C CYS A 28 7.43 9.73 2.45
N GLU A 29 7.08 8.52 2.87
CA GLU A 29 8.01 7.40 2.97
C GLU A 29 7.36 6.12 2.47
N VAL A 30 8.12 5.38 1.68
CA VAL A 30 7.72 4.07 1.14
C VAL A 30 8.84 3.08 1.41
N VAL A 31 8.53 1.93 1.99
CA VAL A 31 9.47 0.82 2.13
C VAL A 31 9.09 -0.28 1.15
N VAL A 32 10.02 -0.66 0.29
CA VAL A 32 9.81 -1.62 -0.79
C VAL A 32 10.57 -2.91 -0.50
N SER A 33 9.85 -4.04 -0.41
CA SER A 33 10.42 -5.37 -0.52
C SER A 33 10.25 -5.84 -1.97
N PRO A 34 11.33 -5.86 -2.78
CA PRO A 34 11.23 -6.03 -4.21
C PRO A 34 10.81 -7.43 -4.61
N GLY A 35 9.99 -7.53 -5.64
CA GLY A 35 9.58 -8.80 -6.23
C GLY A 35 8.85 -8.60 -7.54
N SER A 36 8.77 -9.66 -8.34
CA SER A 36 8.25 -9.61 -9.71
C SER A 36 6.83 -9.02 -9.82
N ARG A 37 5.95 -9.32 -8.87
CA ARG A 37 4.55 -8.86 -8.92
C ARG A 37 4.35 -7.44 -8.39
N SER A 38 5.31 -6.92 -7.65
CA SER A 38 5.31 -5.54 -7.16
C SER A 38 6.10 -4.57 -8.06
N THR A 39 6.61 -5.01 -9.21
CA THR A 39 7.44 -4.17 -10.09
C THR A 39 6.78 -2.84 -10.42
N ALA A 40 5.52 -2.84 -10.81
CA ALA A 40 4.81 -1.59 -11.14
C ALA A 40 4.71 -0.64 -9.95
N LEU A 41 4.47 -1.18 -8.74
CA LEU A 41 4.44 -0.40 -7.50
C LEU A 41 5.82 0.17 -7.15
N ALA A 42 6.85 -0.68 -7.19
CA ALA A 42 8.22 -0.28 -6.88
C ALA A 42 8.75 0.78 -7.83
N MET A 43 8.53 0.60 -9.14
CA MET A 43 8.96 1.54 -10.17
C MET A 43 8.25 2.89 -10.05
N ALA A 44 6.93 2.88 -9.82
CA ALA A 44 6.18 4.12 -9.67
C ALA A 44 6.63 4.92 -8.43
N ALA A 45 6.89 4.25 -7.31
CA ALA A 45 7.44 4.90 -6.10
C ALA A 45 8.82 5.48 -6.37
N TYR A 46 9.71 4.71 -6.99
CA TYR A 46 11.05 5.15 -7.35
C TYR A 46 11.05 6.34 -8.32
N GLU A 47 10.28 6.26 -9.41
CA GLU A 47 10.17 7.36 -10.38
C GLU A 47 9.62 8.64 -9.75
N LEU A 48 8.68 8.51 -8.81
CA LEU A 48 8.14 9.67 -8.11
C LEU A 48 9.18 10.30 -7.18
N GLU A 49 9.95 9.49 -6.45
CA GLU A 49 11.09 9.98 -5.66
C GLU A 49 12.11 10.72 -6.53
N GLN A 50 12.49 10.18 -7.70
CA GLN A 50 13.43 10.84 -8.61
C GLN A 50 12.93 12.20 -9.11
N ARG A 51 11.62 12.33 -9.31
CA ARG A 51 10.98 13.57 -9.77
C ARG A 51 10.71 14.57 -8.64
N ARG A 52 10.49 14.07 -7.44
CA ARG A 52 10.06 14.85 -6.27
C ARG A 52 10.78 14.38 -5.00
N PRO A 53 12.12 14.46 -4.95
CA PRO A 53 12.93 13.90 -3.85
C PRO A 53 12.69 14.59 -2.50
N GLN A 54 12.11 15.79 -2.49
CA GLN A 54 11.70 16.51 -1.28
C GLN A 54 10.37 16.03 -0.71
N ASP A 55 9.54 15.34 -1.52
CA ASP A 55 8.19 14.95 -1.13
C ASP A 55 8.09 13.47 -0.76
N LEU A 56 8.95 12.63 -1.34
CA LEU A 56 8.94 11.18 -1.14
C LEU A 56 10.34 10.62 -0.98
N ARG A 57 10.50 9.71 -0.03
CA ARG A 57 11.69 8.88 0.15
C ARG A 57 11.34 7.41 0.04
N VAL A 58 12.12 6.68 -0.74
CA VAL A 58 11.98 5.22 -0.92
C VAL A 58 13.12 4.49 -0.24
N TYR A 59 12.78 3.51 0.58
CA TYR A 59 13.71 2.59 1.22
C TYR A 59 13.53 1.19 0.60
N VAL A 60 14.60 0.45 0.46
CA VAL A 60 14.55 -0.93 -0.06
C VAL A 60 15.12 -1.88 0.99
N ASP A 61 14.35 -2.90 1.33
CA ASP A 61 14.76 -3.99 2.21
C ASP A 61 14.24 -5.31 1.64
N ILE A 62 15.14 -6.30 1.51
CA ILE A 62 14.82 -7.60 0.91
C ILE A 62 14.10 -8.55 1.87
N ASP A 63 14.20 -8.34 3.18
CA ASP A 63 13.44 -9.09 4.19
C ASP A 63 12.13 -8.34 4.51
N GLU A 64 11.02 -8.88 4.08
CA GLU A 64 9.71 -8.27 4.30
C GLU A 64 9.41 -7.99 5.77
N ARG A 65 9.78 -8.89 6.67
CA ARG A 65 9.56 -8.67 8.11
C ARG A 65 10.38 -7.48 8.61
N GLY A 66 11.64 -7.39 8.24
CA GLY A 66 12.52 -6.25 8.54
C GLY A 66 11.97 -4.96 7.94
N ALA A 67 11.59 -4.99 6.66
CA ALA A 67 10.98 -3.87 5.95
C ALA A 67 9.73 -3.32 6.65
N ALA A 68 8.86 -4.23 7.11
CA ALA A 68 7.63 -3.81 7.79
C ALA A 68 7.90 -3.13 9.13
N PHE A 69 8.86 -3.63 9.92
CA PHE A 69 9.28 -2.98 11.16
C PHE A 69 10.06 -1.67 10.93
N LEU A 70 10.83 -1.57 9.84
CA LEU A 70 11.41 -0.31 9.41
C LEU A 70 10.32 0.72 9.15
N GLY A 71 9.30 0.36 8.33
CA GLY A 71 8.17 1.25 8.05
C GLY A 71 7.37 1.63 9.30
N LEU A 72 7.17 0.69 10.21
CA LEU A 72 6.56 0.96 11.51
C LEU A 72 7.36 2.00 12.30
N GLY A 73 8.69 1.84 12.34
CA GLY A 73 9.59 2.79 13.02
C GLY A 73 9.54 4.18 12.41
N LEU A 74 9.58 4.27 11.06
CA LEU A 74 9.46 5.53 10.32
C LEU A 74 8.12 6.23 10.61
N ALA A 75 7.01 5.49 10.53
CA ALA A 75 5.68 6.04 10.81
C ALA A 75 5.53 6.50 12.27
N LYS A 76 6.10 5.74 13.21
CA LYS A 76 6.09 6.10 14.63
C LYS A 76 6.92 7.35 14.92
N ALA A 77 8.07 7.49 14.28
CA ALA A 77 8.97 8.64 14.47
C ALA A 77 8.42 9.91 13.81
N SER A 78 7.84 9.80 12.61
CA SER A 78 7.34 10.95 11.86
C SER A 78 5.91 11.35 12.24
N GLY A 79 5.12 10.44 12.80
CA GLY A 79 3.68 10.62 12.99
C GLY A 79 2.88 10.63 11.69
N ARG A 80 3.49 10.23 10.56
CA ARG A 80 2.90 10.24 9.22
C ARG A 80 2.65 8.82 8.72
N PRO A 81 1.71 8.64 7.79
CA PRO A 81 1.49 7.33 7.18
C PRO A 81 2.67 6.92 6.29
N VAL A 82 3.11 5.67 6.46
CA VAL A 82 4.16 5.04 5.65
C VAL A 82 3.55 3.92 4.83
N ALA A 83 3.94 3.83 3.55
CA ALA A 83 3.52 2.75 2.67
C ALA A 83 4.55 1.62 2.65
N LEU A 84 4.07 0.38 2.75
CA LEU A 84 4.85 -0.84 2.61
C LEU A 84 4.49 -1.52 1.30
N VAL A 85 5.46 -1.86 0.48
CA VAL A 85 5.26 -2.51 -0.82
C VAL A 85 5.89 -3.87 -0.82
N CYS A 86 5.12 -4.92 -1.10
CA CYS A 86 5.64 -6.28 -1.28
C CYS A 86 5.05 -6.99 -2.50
N THR A 87 5.67 -8.09 -2.87
CA THR A 87 5.18 -8.97 -3.93
C THR A 87 4.01 -9.84 -3.44
N SER A 88 3.53 -10.75 -4.29
CA SER A 88 2.45 -11.69 -3.94
C SER A 88 2.93 -12.87 -3.09
N GLY A 89 1.98 -13.59 -2.52
CA GLY A 89 2.24 -14.82 -1.78
C GLY A 89 2.60 -14.55 -0.31
N THR A 90 3.55 -15.32 0.22
CA THR A 90 3.95 -15.25 1.63
C THR A 90 4.66 -13.95 2.03
N ALA A 91 5.10 -13.13 1.07
CA ALA A 91 5.64 -11.80 1.32
C ALA A 91 4.68 -10.97 2.19
N LEU A 92 3.39 -10.97 1.84
CA LEU A 92 2.35 -10.29 2.60
C LEU A 92 2.24 -10.82 4.05
N ALA A 93 2.37 -12.13 4.25
CA ALA A 93 2.30 -12.75 5.57
C ALA A 93 3.48 -12.32 6.47
N ASN A 94 4.65 -12.03 5.91
CA ASN A 94 5.81 -11.56 6.68
C ASN A 94 5.62 -10.15 7.26
N TYR A 95 4.71 -9.34 6.73
CA TYR A 95 4.35 -8.04 7.30
C TYR A 95 3.45 -8.16 8.54
N TYR A 96 2.82 -9.32 8.75
CA TYR A 96 1.77 -9.48 9.77
C TYR A 96 2.20 -9.08 11.18
N PRO A 97 3.40 -9.45 11.68
CA PRO A 97 3.83 -9.02 13.02
C PRO A 97 3.85 -7.50 13.19
N ALA A 98 4.33 -6.77 12.18
CA ALA A 98 4.36 -5.30 12.22
C ALA A 98 2.97 -4.69 12.05
N VAL A 99 2.07 -5.34 11.31
CA VAL A 99 0.67 -4.90 11.17
C VAL A 99 -0.07 -4.99 12.51
N ILE A 100 0.11 -6.10 13.25
CA ILE A 100 -0.46 -6.25 14.60
C ILE A 100 0.08 -5.16 15.55
N GLU A 101 1.39 -4.93 15.52
CA GLU A 101 2.01 -3.89 16.34
C GLU A 101 1.53 -2.49 15.95
N ALA A 102 1.38 -2.22 14.65
CA ALA A 102 0.84 -0.94 14.16
C ALA A 102 -0.59 -0.69 14.63
N GLU A 103 -1.44 -1.71 14.60
CA GLU A 103 -2.79 -1.64 15.14
C GLU A 103 -2.77 -1.31 16.64
N THR A 104 -2.06 -2.11 17.43
CA THR A 104 -1.97 -1.97 18.87
C THR A 104 -1.42 -0.60 19.28
N SER A 105 -0.36 -0.16 18.61
CA SER A 105 0.32 1.12 18.86
C SER A 105 -0.32 2.31 18.13
N ARG A 106 -1.36 2.08 17.30
CA ARG A 106 -2.06 3.10 16.50
C ARG A 106 -1.13 3.88 15.56
N VAL A 107 -0.20 3.17 14.95
CA VAL A 107 0.76 3.71 13.98
C VAL A 107 0.19 3.57 12.57
N PRO A 108 0.15 4.64 11.76
CA PRO A 108 -0.45 4.58 10.42
C PRO A 108 0.44 3.87 9.41
N LEU A 109 0.07 2.64 9.03
CA LEU A 109 0.69 1.89 7.95
C LEU A 109 -0.30 1.62 6.81
N ILE A 110 0.19 1.67 5.57
CA ILE A 110 -0.56 1.32 4.36
C ILE A 110 0.19 0.19 3.66
N VAL A 111 -0.41 -0.99 3.56
CA VAL A 111 0.20 -2.13 2.89
C VAL A 111 -0.28 -2.25 1.46
N LEU A 112 0.64 -2.30 0.52
CA LEU A 112 0.42 -2.43 -0.92
C LEU A 112 1.08 -3.72 -1.40
N SER A 113 0.29 -4.76 -1.64
CA SER A 113 0.81 -6.04 -2.14
C SER A 113 0.51 -6.24 -3.62
N GLY A 114 1.47 -6.78 -4.34
CA GLY A 114 1.20 -7.37 -5.65
C GLY A 114 0.28 -8.57 -5.50
N ASP A 115 -0.51 -8.87 -6.53
CA ASP A 115 -1.31 -10.10 -6.59
C ASP A 115 -1.42 -10.60 -8.02
N ARG A 116 -1.88 -11.82 -8.15
CA ARG A 116 -2.24 -12.42 -9.43
C ARG A 116 -3.60 -11.88 -9.90
N PRO A 117 -3.78 -11.71 -11.22
CA PRO A 117 -5.10 -11.38 -11.73
C PRO A 117 -6.08 -12.51 -11.41
N PRO A 118 -7.37 -12.20 -11.25
CA PRO A 118 -8.39 -13.17 -10.80
C PRO A 118 -8.41 -14.48 -11.59
N GLN A 119 -8.06 -14.44 -12.88
CA GLN A 119 -8.02 -15.61 -13.76
C GLN A 119 -6.93 -16.63 -13.40
N LEU A 120 -5.93 -16.24 -12.63
CA LEU A 120 -4.82 -17.09 -12.20
C LEU A 120 -4.90 -17.48 -10.72
N GLN A 121 -5.90 -16.98 -10.00
CA GLN A 121 -6.12 -17.35 -8.60
C GLN A 121 -6.72 -18.76 -8.53
N GLY A 122 -6.29 -19.55 -7.55
CA GLY A 122 -6.79 -20.91 -7.34
C GLY A 122 -6.28 -21.98 -8.34
N LEU A 123 -5.40 -21.62 -9.28
CA LEU A 123 -4.89 -22.54 -10.29
C LEU A 123 -3.50 -23.12 -9.94
N GLY A 124 -3.04 -23.00 -8.70
CA GLY A 124 -1.72 -23.52 -8.28
C GLY A 124 -0.54 -22.75 -8.88
N ALA A 125 -0.74 -21.51 -9.35
CA ALA A 125 0.34 -20.68 -9.87
C ALA A 125 1.41 -20.45 -8.78
N PRO A 126 2.71 -20.47 -9.11
CA PRO A 126 3.77 -20.23 -8.13
C PRO A 126 3.59 -18.91 -7.39
N GLN A 127 3.90 -18.89 -6.09
CA GLN A 127 3.86 -17.69 -5.25
C GLN A 127 2.45 -17.04 -5.25
N THR A 128 1.41 -17.87 -5.16
CA THR A 128 0.01 -17.46 -5.10
C THR A 128 -0.64 -18.02 -3.85
N THR A 129 -1.21 -17.16 -3.03
CA THR A 129 -1.97 -17.49 -1.83
C THR A 129 -3.26 -16.69 -1.84
N ASP A 130 -4.23 -17.05 -1.02
CA ASP A 130 -5.38 -16.20 -0.79
C ASP A 130 -4.93 -14.98 0.03
N GLN A 131 -4.94 -13.80 -0.62
CA GLN A 131 -4.55 -12.52 -0.01
C GLN A 131 -5.76 -11.69 0.43
N LEU A 132 -7.00 -12.19 0.16
CA LEU A 132 -8.21 -11.45 0.51
C LEU A 132 -8.34 -11.35 2.03
N LYS A 133 -8.32 -10.13 2.55
CA LYS A 133 -8.42 -9.86 3.99
C LYS A 133 -7.39 -10.64 4.83
N ALA A 134 -6.18 -10.84 4.31
CA ALA A 134 -5.14 -11.63 4.94
C ALA A 134 -4.80 -11.20 6.38
N TYR A 135 -5.03 -9.94 6.71
CA TYR A 135 -4.80 -9.42 8.08
C TYR A 135 -6.05 -9.44 8.97
N GLY A 136 -7.17 -9.95 8.48
CA GLY A 136 -8.40 -10.07 9.26
C GLY A 136 -8.84 -8.74 9.87
N ASN A 137 -9.01 -8.74 11.18
CA ASN A 137 -9.45 -7.56 11.95
C ASN A 137 -8.30 -6.62 12.35
N HIS A 138 -7.04 -6.97 12.03
CA HIS A 138 -5.88 -6.15 12.35
C HIS A 138 -5.65 -4.98 11.39
N VAL A 139 -6.56 -4.78 10.44
CA VAL A 139 -6.55 -3.62 9.53
C VAL A 139 -7.92 -2.96 9.50
N ARG A 140 -7.93 -1.63 9.41
CA ARG A 140 -9.16 -0.84 9.36
C ARG A 140 -9.89 -0.92 8.05
N SER A 141 -9.16 -1.10 6.97
CA SER A 141 -9.68 -1.13 5.62
C SER A 141 -8.92 -2.14 4.79
N PHE A 142 -9.63 -2.82 3.94
CA PHE A 142 -9.09 -3.69 2.91
C PHE A 142 -9.75 -3.34 1.58
N ARG A 143 -8.95 -3.31 0.52
CA ARG A 143 -9.47 -3.10 -0.83
C ARG A 143 -8.73 -3.97 -1.85
N ALA A 144 -9.46 -4.82 -2.55
CA ALA A 144 -8.97 -5.47 -3.76
C ALA A 144 -9.03 -4.47 -4.91
N MET A 145 -7.87 -4.16 -5.50
CA MET A 145 -7.76 -3.20 -6.58
C MET A 145 -8.12 -3.83 -7.92
N PRO A 146 -8.87 -3.15 -8.79
CA PRO A 146 -9.21 -3.68 -10.12
C PRO A 146 -7.99 -3.67 -11.04
N THR A 147 -7.99 -4.56 -12.03
CA THR A 147 -7.04 -4.49 -13.13
C THR A 147 -7.41 -3.30 -14.03
N PRO A 148 -6.53 -2.30 -14.20
CA PRO A 148 -6.82 -1.11 -15.02
C PRO A 148 -6.95 -1.47 -16.50
N ARG A 149 -7.73 -0.66 -17.22
CA ARG A 149 -8.02 -0.83 -18.66
C ARG A 149 -7.80 0.46 -19.46
N GLY A 150 -7.00 1.39 -18.92
CA GLY A 150 -6.63 2.65 -19.58
C GLY A 150 -7.78 3.66 -19.72
N ARG A 151 -8.79 3.61 -18.85
CA ARG A 151 -9.92 4.55 -18.88
C ARG A 151 -9.73 5.66 -17.87
N ASP A 152 -10.21 6.87 -18.14
CA ASP A 152 -10.15 8.01 -17.22
C ASP A 152 -10.73 7.68 -15.85
N ARG A 153 -11.80 6.89 -15.81
CA ARG A 153 -12.39 6.41 -14.55
C ARG A 153 -11.47 5.52 -13.73
N ASP A 154 -10.52 4.83 -14.36
CA ASP A 154 -9.56 3.98 -13.65
C ASP A 154 -8.57 4.87 -12.88
N ILE A 155 -8.15 6.00 -13.46
CA ILE A 155 -7.29 7.00 -12.82
C ILE A 155 -8.02 7.69 -11.66
N ALA A 156 -9.27 8.10 -11.87
CA ALA A 156 -10.10 8.69 -10.82
C ALA A 156 -10.30 7.72 -9.65
N PHE A 157 -10.54 6.43 -9.95
CA PHE A 157 -10.64 5.38 -8.95
C PHE A 157 -9.32 5.20 -8.17
N ALA A 158 -8.16 5.17 -8.86
CA ALA A 158 -6.87 5.05 -8.20
C ALA A 158 -6.63 6.17 -7.19
N ARG A 159 -6.91 7.41 -7.58
CA ARG A 159 -6.79 8.58 -6.70
C ARG A 159 -7.75 8.49 -5.50
N GLN A 160 -9.00 8.14 -5.74
CA GLN A 160 -9.97 7.96 -4.65
C GLN A 160 -9.54 6.86 -3.69
N ALA A 161 -9.10 5.71 -4.18
CA ALA A 161 -8.65 4.59 -3.36
C ALA A 161 -7.42 4.96 -2.52
N ALA A 162 -6.47 5.72 -3.09
CA ALA A 162 -5.31 6.23 -2.36
C ALA A 162 -5.70 7.15 -1.20
N ARG A 163 -6.60 8.11 -1.47
CA ARG A 163 -7.12 9.03 -0.45
C ARG A 163 -7.81 8.29 0.69
N GLU A 164 -8.68 7.33 0.36
CA GLU A 164 -9.39 6.53 1.35
C GLU A 164 -8.44 5.67 2.19
N ALA A 165 -7.38 5.11 1.58
CA ALA A 165 -6.36 4.35 2.29
C ALA A 165 -5.61 5.22 3.30
N VAL A 166 -5.20 6.44 2.90
CA VAL A 166 -4.53 7.38 3.81
C VAL A 166 -5.47 7.80 4.93
N LEU A 167 -6.71 8.19 4.62
CA LEU A 167 -7.70 8.57 5.64
C LEU A 167 -7.98 7.43 6.62
N ALA A 168 -8.11 6.19 6.15
CA ALA A 168 -8.28 5.03 7.01
C ALA A 168 -7.08 4.82 7.93
N ALA A 169 -5.85 5.00 7.43
CA ALA A 169 -4.64 4.84 8.22
C ALA A 169 -4.52 5.89 9.34
N VAL A 170 -4.86 7.17 9.06
CA VAL A 170 -4.71 8.26 10.04
C VAL A 170 -5.91 8.47 10.95
N SER A 171 -7.06 7.84 10.68
CA SER A 171 -8.32 8.11 11.39
C SER A 171 -8.32 7.69 12.88
N TYR A 172 -7.26 7.04 13.37
CA TYR A 172 -7.12 6.72 14.81
C TYR A 172 -7.05 7.95 15.72
N THR A 173 -6.63 9.08 15.19
CA THR A 173 -6.43 10.29 16.00
C THR A 173 -7.73 10.97 16.40
N HIS A 174 -8.86 10.69 15.72
CA HIS A 174 -10.11 11.37 15.95
C HIS A 174 -11.15 10.60 16.79
N LEU A 175 -10.95 9.31 17.08
CA LEU A 175 -11.92 8.49 17.82
C LEU A 175 -11.71 8.45 19.33
N ARG A 176 -10.67 9.08 19.87
CA ARG A 176 -10.35 9.02 21.30
C ARG A 176 -11.21 9.88 22.23
N ALA A 177 -12.11 10.68 21.72
CA ALA A 177 -12.91 11.56 22.59
C ALA A 177 -14.06 10.85 23.33
N HIS A 178 -14.41 9.60 22.97
CA HIS A 178 -15.59 8.91 23.50
C HIS A 178 -15.31 7.62 24.30
N GLU A 179 -14.11 7.06 24.30
CA GLU A 179 -13.84 5.77 24.97
C GLU A 179 -13.18 5.87 26.36
N THR A 180 -12.87 7.05 26.87
CA THR A 180 -12.18 7.23 28.17
C THR A 180 -13.11 7.35 29.37
N SER A 181 -14.41 7.12 29.24
CA SER A 181 -15.37 7.28 30.34
C SER A 181 -15.95 5.98 30.91
N GLN A 182 -15.48 4.80 30.53
CA GLN A 182 -16.05 3.52 31.00
C GLN A 182 -15.10 2.51 31.65
N ASP A 183 -13.82 2.81 31.81
CA ASP A 183 -12.88 1.94 32.53
C ASP A 183 -12.19 2.68 33.69
N LEU A 184 -12.96 2.97 34.75
CA LEU A 184 -12.49 3.18 36.12
C LEU A 184 -13.49 2.55 37.08
#